data_f40a97105665d0f8969d11779b5afbc3
#
_entry.id   f40a97105665d0f8969d11779b5afbc3
#
_cell.length_a   1.000
_cell.length_b   1.000
_cell.length_c   1.000
_cell.angle_alpha   90.00
_cell.angle_beta   90.00
_cell.angle_gamma   90.00
#
_symmetry.space_group_name_H-M   'P 1'
#
loop_
_entity.id
_entity.type
_entity.pdbx_description
1 polymer ?
#
loop_
_entity_poly.entity_id
_entity_poly.type
_entity_poly.pdbx_seq_one_letter_code
_entity_poly.pdbx_strand_id
1 'polypeptide(L)'
;MRNAIIGDSRARAVARPAAPPPGARLRYHPPMIPDPATASDGPVGRVLRAAKHALREQLVAARDALPAPLHATASTAIAAGIARLPSFVAAQRVLLTASFRSEWDTLPLIRAALAAGKTVALPRVDAAARMLELRAIRDPATDVAPGYQGIPEPGPGCPAIAAGAIGWVLVPGVAFDAAGRRLGYGGGYYDRLLPLLAPGAVRIAGAFDLQVVARVPAAPHDLAVHTIVTETRTIAASRR
;
A
#
# COMPACT_ATOMS: atom_id res chain seq x y z
N MET A 1 -13.92 63.24 22.47
CA MET A 1 -13.16 62.28 23.29
C MET A 1 -13.78 60.90 23.13
N ARG A 2 -13.15 59.98 22.35
CA ARG A 2 -13.23 58.54 22.44
C ARG A 2 -12.29 57.95 21.37
N ASN A 3 -11.14 57.48 21.82
CA ASN A 3 -10.16 56.77 21.04
C ASN A 3 -10.71 55.37 20.70
N ALA A 4 -10.69 55.00 19.42
CA ALA A 4 -10.83 53.62 18.94
C ALA A 4 -9.47 53.11 18.54
N ILE A 5 -9.01 52.06 19.22
CA ILE A 5 -7.76 51.32 18.93
C ILE A 5 -8.08 50.33 17.86
N ILE A 6 -7.47 50.48 16.66
CA ILE A 6 -7.52 49.51 15.56
C ILE A 6 -6.38 48.53 15.78
N GLY A 7 -6.71 47.28 16.09
CA GLY A 7 -5.76 46.19 16.21
C GLY A 7 -5.34 45.70 14.83
N ASP A 8 -4.04 45.83 14.53
CA ASP A 8 -3.39 45.35 13.30
C ASP A 8 -3.17 43.81 13.41
N SER A 9 -4.02 43.04 12.75
CA SER A 9 -3.91 41.58 12.67
C SER A 9 -3.11 41.21 11.41
N ARG A 10 -1.78 41.25 11.49
CA ARG A 10 -0.90 40.72 10.47
C ARG A 10 -0.92 39.17 10.52
N ALA A 11 -1.67 38.58 9.61
CA ALA A 11 -1.58 37.15 9.33
C ALA A 11 -0.17 36.83 8.80
N ARG A 12 0.58 36.07 9.59
CA ARG A 12 1.86 35.47 9.15
C ARG A 12 1.56 34.43 8.06
N ALA A 13 1.94 34.74 6.83
CA ALA A 13 1.95 33.77 5.75
C ALA A 13 2.98 32.68 6.07
N VAL A 14 2.50 31.45 6.24
CA VAL A 14 3.35 30.25 6.37
C VAL A 14 3.94 29.99 4.99
N ALA A 15 5.25 30.18 4.83
CA ALA A 15 5.97 29.92 3.61
C ALA A 15 5.87 28.43 3.23
N ARG A 16 5.40 28.13 2.01
CA ARG A 16 5.42 26.79 1.44
C ARG A 16 6.89 26.35 1.29
N PRO A 17 7.26 25.13 1.70
CA PRO A 17 8.59 24.62 1.46
C PRO A 17 8.84 24.51 -0.05
N ALA A 18 10.03 24.95 -0.48
CA ALA A 18 10.45 24.89 -1.87
C ALA A 18 10.53 23.43 -2.36
N ALA A 19 10.12 23.21 -3.61
CA ALA A 19 10.25 21.92 -4.26
C ALA A 19 11.75 21.55 -4.40
N PRO A 20 12.14 20.29 -4.17
CA PRO A 20 13.52 19.86 -4.35
C PRO A 20 13.92 19.91 -5.83
N PRO A 21 15.21 20.17 -6.13
CA PRO A 21 15.70 20.27 -7.50
C PRO A 21 15.56 18.94 -8.26
N PRO A 22 15.31 18.97 -9.58
CA PRO A 22 15.21 17.76 -10.39
C PRO A 22 16.58 17.05 -10.40
N GLY A 23 16.61 15.79 -9.93
CA GLY A 23 17.81 14.95 -9.93
C GLY A 23 18.33 14.52 -8.54
N ALA A 24 17.85 15.05 -7.44
CA ALA A 24 18.21 14.58 -6.11
C ALA A 24 17.50 13.26 -5.78
N ARG A 25 18.14 12.14 -6.07
CA ARG A 25 17.70 10.82 -5.60
C ARG A 25 17.95 10.73 -4.10
N LEU A 26 16.96 11.11 -3.30
CA LEU A 26 16.95 10.82 -1.88
C LEU A 26 16.93 9.29 -1.71
N ARG A 27 18.06 8.72 -1.29
CA ARG A 27 18.11 7.32 -0.83
C ARG A 27 17.23 7.22 0.41
N TYR A 28 16.06 6.63 0.25
CA TYR A 28 15.15 6.36 1.35
C TYR A 28 15.63 5.13 2.10
N HIS A 29 16.06 5.32 3.33
CA HIS A 29 16.07 4.27 4.33
C HIS A 29 14.77 4.42 5.11
N PRO A 30 13.81 3.49 4.98
CA PRO A 30 12.67 3.50 5.88
C PRO A 30 13.20 3.40 7.31
N PRO A 31 12.72 4.22 8.25
CA PRO A 31 13.04 3.99 9.65
C PRO A 31 12.59 2.56 9.97
N MET A 32 13.55 1.70 10.32
CA MET A 32 13.26 0.36 10.82
C MET A 32 12.54 0.54 12.16
N ILE A 33 11.20 0.54 12.12
CA ILE A 33 10.41 0.39 13.33
C ILE A 33 10.49 -1.10 13.65
N PRO A 34 11.09 -1.51 14.76
CA PRO A 34 11.18 -2.93 15.12
C PRO A 34 9.78 -3.50 15.21
N ASP A 35 9.49 -4.56 14.45
CA ASP A 35 8.26 -5.32 14.57
C ASP A 35 8.31 -6.10 15.89
N PRO A 36 7.47 -5.79 16.89
CA PRO A 36 7.47 -6.49 18.17
C PRO A 36 7.09 -7.98 18.05
N ALA A 37 6.44 -8.38 16.94
CA ALA A 37 6.08 -9.79 16.70
C ALA A 37 7.24 -10.64 16.18
N THR A 38 8.39 -10.04 15.83
CA THR A 38 9.59 -10.76 15.33
C THR A 38 10.69 -10.89 16.39
N ALA A 39 10.37 -10.72 17.66
CA ALA A 39 11.32 -10.82 18.77
C ALA A 39 11.72 -12.27 19.09
N SER A 40 12.30 -12.99 18.13
CA SER A 40 13.27 -14.01 18.44
C SER A 40 14.66 -13.38 18.26
N ASP A 41 15.26 -12.90 19.34
CA ASP A 41 16.63 -12.36 19.35
C ASP A 41 17.70 -13.44 19.07
N GLY A 42 17.26 -14.64 18.75
CA GLY A 42 18.12 -15.76 18.40
C GLY A 42 18.82 -15.60 17.03
N PRO A 43 19.88 -16.39 16.77
CA PRO A 43 20.63 -16.35 15.51
C PRO A 43 19.73 -16.49 14.27
N VAL A 44 18.73 -17.37 14.32
CA VAL A 44 17.77 -17.61 13.23
C VAL A 44 16.94 -16.38 12.92
N GLY A 45 16.44 -15.66 13.92
CA GLY A 45 15.69 -14.42 13.73
C GLY A 45 16.53 -13.31 13.11
N ARG A 46 17.80 -13.18 13.48
CA ARG A 46 18.72 -12.21 12.85
C ARG A 46 18.96 -12.52 11.38
N VAL A 47 19.22 -13.80 11.04
CA VAL A 47 19.41 -14.24 9.66
C VAL A 47 18.15 -13.97 8.82
N LEU A 48 16.97 -14.27 9.36
CA LEU A 48 15.69 -14.00 8.65
C LEU A 48 15.47 -12.51 8.41
N ARG A 49 15.76 -11.66 9.41
CA ARG A 49 15.66 -10.20 9.25
C ARG A 49 16.63 -9.67 8.19
N ALA A 50 17.87 -10.13 8.21
CA ALA A 50 18.88 -9.74 7.20
C ALA A 50 18.45 -10.16 5.79
N ALA A 51 17.96 -11.40 5.62
CA ALA A 51 17.45 -11.88 4.35
C ALA A 51 16.23 -11.07 3.86
N LYS A 52 15.28 -10.75 4.75
CA LYS A 52 14.13 -9.88 4.43
C LYS A 52 14.60 -8.47 4.03
N HIS A 53 15.63 -7.93 4.67
CA HIS A 53 16.18 -6.60 4.36
C HIS A 53 16.84 -6.60 2.98
N ALA A 54 17.77 -7.51 2.73
CA ALA A 54 18.48 -7.61 1.46
C ALA A 54 17.51 -7.78 0.27
N LEU A 55 16.51 -8.65 0.41
CA LEU A 55 15.50 -8.87 -0.64
C LEU A 55 14.68 -7.60 -0.91
N ARG A 56 14.31 -6.81 0.13
CA ARG A 56 13.63 -5.52 -0.06
C ARG A 56 14.49 -4.54 -0.85
N GLU A 57 15.73 -4.34 -0.47
CA GLU A 57 16.63 -3.41 -1.14
C GLU A 57 16.82 -3.80 -2.62
N GLN A 58 17.08 -5.08 -2.88
CA GLN A 58 17.24 -5.60 -4.24
C GLN A 58 16.01 -5.32 -5.11
N LEU A 59 14.80 -5.65 -4.64
CA LEU A 59 13.60 -5.55 -5.45
C LEU A 59 13.06 -4.13 -5.57
N VAL A 60 13.23 -3.30 -4.54
CA VAL A 60 12.93 -1.86 -4.66
C VAL A 60 13.85 -1.22 -5.69
N ALA A 61 15.17 -1.50 -5.65
CA ALA A 61 16.11 -0.97 -6.63
C ALA A 61 15.78 -1.45 -8.07
N ALA A 62 15.43 -2.73 -8.24
CA ALA A 62 15.02 -3.27 -9.54
C ALA A 62 13.75 -2.60 -10.07
N ARG A 63 12.76 -2.37 -9.19
CA ARG A 63 11.52 -1.67 -9.54
C ARG A 63 11.75 -0.20 -9.85
N ASP A 64 12.61 0.48 -9.09
CA ASP A 64 12.99 1.88 -9.34
C ASP A 64 13.74 2.05 -10.66
N ALA A 65 14.38 1.00 -11.17
CA ALA A 65 15.08 1.00 -12.45
C ALA A 65 14.19 0.71 -13.65
N LEU A 66 12.90 0.38 -13.46
CA LEU A 66 11.99 0.15 -14.58
C LEU A 66 11.82 1.42 -15.42
N PRO A 67 12.02 1.33 -16.75
CA PRO A 67 11.73 2.44 -17.65
C PRO A 67 10.27 2.87 -17.58
N ALA A 68 10.00 4.19 -17.55
CA ALA A 68 8.65 4.73 -17.38
C ALA A 68 7.61 4.15 -18.38
N PRO A 69 7.91 3.95 -19.68
CA PRO A 69 6.96 3.32 -20.60
C PRO A 69 6.61 1.88 -20.22
N LEU A 70 7.59 1.09 -19.79
CA LEU A 70 7.36 -0.29 -19.35
C LEU A 70 6.56 -0.33 -18.04
N HIS A 71 6.90 0.55 -17.10
CA HIS A 71 6.14 0.71 -15.85
C HIS A 71 4.66 1.02 -16.12
N ALA A 72 4.36 1.97 -17.03
CA ALA A 72 2.99 2.36 -17.37
C ALA A 72 2.22 1.22 -18.04
N THR A 73 2.84 0.53 -19.03
CA THR A 73 2.24 -0.60 -19.72
C THR A 73 1.95 -1.75 -18.77
N ALA A 74 2.92 -2.12 -17.94
CA ALA A 74 2.77 -3.17 -16.95
C ALA A 74 1.70 -2.83 -15.91
N SER A 75 1.67 -1.60 -15.40
CA SER A 75 0.64 -1.14 -14.47
C SER A 75 -0.77 -1.27 -15.06
N THR A 76 -0.94 -0.88 -16.32
CA THR A 76 -2.22 -1.03 -17.03
C THR A 76 -2.64 -2.48 -17.15
N ALA A 77 -1.70 -3.39 -17.50
CA ALA A 77 -1.98 -4.81 -17.61
C ALA A 77 -2.35 -5.45 -16.26
N ILE A 78 -1.65 -5.09 -15.18
CA ILE A 78 -1.95 -5.53 -13.81
C ILE A 78 -3.36 -5.07 -13.40
N ALA A 79 -3.68 -3.79 -13.57
CA ALA A 79 -4.99 -3.25 -13.25
C ALA A 79 -6.11 -3.96 -14.01
N ALA A 80 -5.94 -4.17 -15.31
CA ALA A 80 -6.89 -4.88 -16.16
C ALA A 80 -7.01 -6.36 -15.77
N GLY A 81 -5.91 -7.02 -15.39
CA GLY A 81 -5.90 -8.39 -14.89
C GLY A 81 -6.72 -8.53 -13.62
N ILE A 82 -6.53 -7.65 -12.65
CA ILE A 82 -7.27 -7.64 -11.38
C ILE A 82 -8.75 -7.33 -11.63
N ALA A 83 -9.08 -6.34 -12.47
CA ALA A 83 -10.47 -5.96 -12.76
C ALA A 83 -11.30 -7.10 -13.37
N ARG A 84 -10.66 -8.06 -14.05
CA ARG A 84 -11.31 -9.25 -14.65
C ARG A 84 -11.45 -10.43 -13.69
N LEU A 85 -10.83 -10.40 -12.50
CA LEU A 85 -10.98 -11.51 -11.54
C LEU A 85 -12.45 -11.66 -11.11
N PRO A 86 -13.03 -12.86 -11.18
CA PRO A 86 -14.41 -13.08 -10.73
C PRO A 86 -14.66 -12.61 -9.30
N SER A 87 -13.67 -12.78 -8.41
CA SER A 87 -13.73 -12.32 -7.03
C SER A 87 -13.79 -10.79 -6.91
N PHE A 88 -13.08 -10.04 -7.79
CA PHE A 88 -13.16 -8.58 -7.84
C PHE A 88 -14.50 -8.11 -8.39
N VAL A 89 -14.97 -8.74 -9.48
CA VAL A 89 -16.27 -8.41 -10.10
C VAL A 89 -17.41 -8.58 -9.09
N ALA A 90 -17.43 -9.67 -8.34
CA ALA A 90 -18.46 -9.97 -7.34
C ALA A 90 -18.39 -9.10 -6.07
N ALA A 91 -17.22 -8.54 -5.75
CA ALA A 91 -17.04 -7.78 -4.51
C ALA A 91 -17.74 -6.42 -4.58
N GLN A 92 -18.58 -6.11 -3.58
CA GLN A 92 -19.23 -4.81 -3.45
C GLN A 92 -18.38 -3.78 -2.68
N ARG A 93 -17.60 -4.26 -1.71
CA ARG A 93 -16.70 -3.44 -0.89
C ARG A 93 -15.27 -3.96 -1.05
N VAL A 94 -14.39 -3.10 -1.53
CA VAL A 94 -12.99 -3.43 -1.80
C VAL A 94 -12.07 -2.48 -1.04
N LEU A 95 -11.03 -3.04 -0.43
CA LEU A 95 -9.91 -2.28 0.09
C LEU A 95 -8.81 -2.26 -0.96
N LEU A 96 -8.51 -1.10 -1.49
CA LEU A 96 -7.42 -0.87 -2.43
C LEU A 96 -6.30 -0.09 -1.75
N THR A 97 -5.19 0.12 -2.45
CA THR A 97 -4.07 0.97 -2.02
C THR A 97 -3.83 2.02 -3.07
N ALA A 98 -3.53 3.24 -2.67
CA ALA A 98 -2.94 4.22 -3.58
C ALA A 98 -1.46 3.88 -3.76
N SER A 99 -0.99 3.83 -5.01
CA SER A 99 0.41 3.57 -5.34
C SER A 99 1.33 4.64 -4.78
N PHE A 100 2.49 4.20 -4.30
CA PHE A 100 3.50 5.07 -3.74
C PHE A 100 4.87 4.82 -4.39
N ARG A 101 5.54 5.88 -4.84
CA ARG A 101 6.84 5.83 -5.54
C ARG A 101 6.78 4.96 -6.81
N SER A 102 7.63 3.94 -6.90
CA SER A 102 7.73 3.05 -8.04
C SER A 102 6.77 1.84 -7.97
N GLU A 103 5.78 1.84 -7.08
CA GLU A 103 4.72 0.84 -7.12
C GLU A 103 3.95 0.93 -8.44
N TRP A 104 3.37 -0.17 -8.90
CA TRP A 104 2.51 -0.16 -10.07
C TRP A 104 1.32 0.80 -9.84
N ASP A 105 0.90 1.51 -10.88
CA ASP A 105 -0.14 2.53 -10.76
C ASP A 105 -1.52 1.91 -10.51
N THR A 106 -2.02 2.09 -9.30
CA THR A 106 -3.32 1.58 -8.85
C THR A 106 -4.49 2.49 -9.22
N LEU A 107 -4.23 3.72 -9.66
CA LEU A 107 -5.28 4.70 -9.95
C LEU A 107 -6.29 4.22 -11.00
N PRO A 108 -5.88 3.56 -12.11
CA PRO A 108 -6.83 2.99 -13.07
C PRO A 108 -7.78 1.96 -12.44
N LEU A 109 -7.28 1.11 -11.55
CA LEU A 109 -8.09 0.13 -10.82
C LEU A 109 -9.07 0.79 -9.85
N ILE A 110 -8.62 1.82 -9.12
CA ILE A 110 -9.45 2.60 -8.19
C ILE A 110 -10.61 3.25 -8.98
N ARG A 111 -10.31 3.91 -10.11
CA ARG A 111 -11.33 4.53 -10.96
C ARG A 111 -12.31 3.50 -11.54
N ALA A 112 -11.83 2.36 -12.00
CA ALA A 112 -12.67 1.29 -12.52
C ALA A 112 -13.61 0.72 -11.42
N ALA A 113 -13.11 0.55 -10.19
CA ALA A 113 -13.93 0.11 -9.07
C ALA A 113 -15.05 1.11 -8.73
N LEU A 114 -14.73 2.41 -8.67
CA LEU A 114 -15.71 3.47 -8.42
C LEU A 114 -16.74 3.55 -9.54
N ALA A 115 -16.32 3.50 -10.82
CA ALA A 115 -17.20 3.50 -11.97
C ALA A 115 -18.16 2.28 -12.01
N ALA A 116 -17.71 1.13 -11.47
CA ALA A 116 -18.54 -0.05 -11.28
C ALA A 116 -19.49 0.02 -10.07
N GLY A 117 -19.58 1.15 -9.39
CA GLY A 117 -20.45 1.36 -8.23
C GLY A 117 -19.99 0.66 -6.94
N LYS A 118 -18.72 0.22 -6.88
CA LYS A 118 -18.19 -0.41 -5.66
C LYS A 118 -17.90 0.63 -4.58
N THR A 119 -18.04 0.23 -3.32
CA THR A 119 -17.49 1.00 -2.20
C THR A 119 -15.98 0.75 -2.16
N VAL A 120 -15.19 1.78 -2.48
CA VAL A 120 -13.74 1.73 -2.45
C VAL A 120 -13.23 2.32 -1.15
N ALA A 121 -12.57 1.51 -0.34
CA ALA A 121 -11.81 1.95 0.82
C ALA A 121 -10.32 2.08 0.47
N LEU A 122 -9.67 3.10 1.01
CA LEU A 122 -8.21 3.20 1.05
C LEU A 122 -7.75 3.22 2.52
N PRO A 123 -6.54 2.72 2.81
CA PRO A 123 -5.97 2.79 4.14
C PRO A 123 -5.43 4.19 4.43
N ARG A 124 -5.56 4.60 5.69
CA ARG A 124 -4.90 5.75 6.28
C ARG A 124 -4.10 5.28 7.49
N VAL A 125 -2.87 5.74 7.64
CA VAL A 125 -2.01 5.33 8.76
C VAL A 125 -2.38 6.09 10.02
N ASP A 126 -2.75 5.36 11.07
CA ASP A 126 -2.67 5.83 12.44
C ASP A 126 -1.32 5.41 13.02
N ALA A 127 -0.37 6.36 13.04
CA ALA A 127 0.98 6.09 13.51
C ALA A 127 1.04 5.87 15.02
N ALA A 128 0.14 6.49 15.79
CA ALA A 128 0.10 6.36 17.24
C ALA A 128 -0.40 4.97 17.67
N ALA A 129 -1.48 4.50 17.05
CA ALA A 129 -2.01 3.16 17.28
C ALA A 129 -1.25 2.09 16.50
N ARG A 130 -0.39 2.46 15.54
CA ARG A 130 0.28 1.57 14.57
C ARG A 130 -0.72 0.70 13.79
N MET A 131 -1.86 1.26 13.46
CA MET A 131 -2.97 0.61 12.75
C MET A 131 -3.27 1.31 11.44
N LEU A 132 -4.08 0.67 10.61
CA LEU A 132 -4.67 1.29 9.42
C LEU A 132 -6.14 1.57 9.70
N GLU A 133 -6.55 2.83 9.56
CA GLU A 133 -7.93 3.21 9.41
C GLU A 133 -8.35 3.03 7.96
N LEU A 134 -9.55 2.50 7.74
CA LEU A 134 -10.09 2.35 6.38
C LEU A 134 -11.12 3.44 6.14
N ARG A 135 -10.97 4.17 5.04
CA ARG A 135 -11.86 5.27 4.70
C ARG A 135 -12.37 5.14 3.26
N ALA A 136 -13.68 5.32 3.07
CA ALA A 136 -14.30 5.31 1.75
C ALA A 136 -13.95 6.57 0.99
N ILE A 137 -13.60 6.41 -0.29
CA ILE A 137 -13.41 7.52 -1.22
C ILE A 137 -14.49 7.50 -2.30
N ARG A 138 -14.75 8.67 -2.90
CA ARG A 138 -15.66 8.86 -4.03
C ARG A 138 -14.94 9.35 -5.27
N ASP A 139 -13.92 10.18 -5.07
CA ASP A 139 -13.05 10.71 -6.12
C ASP A 139 -11.60 10.76 -5.63
N PRO A 140 -10.69 9.97 -6.23
CA PRO A 140 -9.30 9.99 -5.83
C PRO A 140 -8.60 11.34 -6.05
N ALA A 141 -9.13 12.21 -6.92
CA ALA A 141 -8.54 13.53 -7.17
C ALA A 141 -8.79 14.53 -6.02
N THR A 142 -9.90 14.40 -5.32
CA THR A 142 -10.29 15.31 -4.22
C THR A 142 -10.14 14.69 -2.84
N ASP A 143 -10.30 13.38 -2.75
CA ASP A 143 -10.37 12.66 -1.48
C ASP A 143 -9.00 12.17 -0.99
N VAL A 144 -7.98 12.15 -1.88
CA VAL A 144 -6.65 11.61 -1.57
C VAL A 144 -5.59 12.70 -1.64
N ALA A 145 -4.76 12.78 -0.60
CA ALA A 145 -3.64 13.72 -0.51
C ALA A 145 -2.43 13.04 0.15
N PRO A 146 -1.22 13.61 0.02
CA PRO A 146 -0.05 13.11 0.74
C PRO A 146 -0.31 13.10 2.26
N GLY A 147 -0.23 11.90 2.87
CA GLY A 147 -0.40 11.66 4.29
C GLY A 147 0.90 11.19 4.96
N TYR A 148 0.83 10.10 5.73
CA TYR A 148 1.97 9.57 6.48
C TYR A 148 3.17 9.29 5.57
N GLN A 149 4.31 9.94 5.84
CA GLN A 149 5.56 9.84 5.06
C GLN A 149 5.39 10.14 3.55
N GLY A 150 4.38 10.92 3.18
CA GLY A 150 4.08 11.26 1.78
C GLY A 150 3.31 10.18 1.02
N ILE A 151 2.85 9.11 1.68
CA ILE A 151 1.98 8.10 1.09
C ILE A 151 0.63 8.77 0.77
N PRO A 152 0.06 8.57 -0.44
CA PRO A 152 -1.27 9.09 -0.74
C PRO A 152 -2.32 8.39 0.13
N GLU A 153 -3.05 9.16 0.91
CA GLU A 153 -4.03 8.67 1.88
C GLU A 153 -5.36 9.43 1.77
N PRO A 154 -6.49 8.79 2.10
CA PRO A 154 -7.77 9.48 2.17
C PRO A 154 -7.77 10.54 3.26
N GLY A 155 -8.41 11.68 2.96
CA GLY A 155 -8.57 12.79 3.89
C GLY A 155 -9.39 12.41 5.15
N PRO A 156 -9.27 13.18 6.25
CA PRO A 156 -10.00 12.89 7.49
C PRO A 156 -11.52 13.03 7.33
N GLY A 157 -11.99 13.78 6.33
CA GLY A 157 -13.41 13.93 6.01
C GLY A 157 -14.03 12.73 5.29
N CYS A 158 -13.22 11.79 4.77
CA CYS A 158 -13.73 10.58 4.14
C CYS A 158 -14.37 9.66 5.19
N PRO A 159 -15.57 9.07 4.91
CA PRO A 159 -16.26 8.20 5.86
C PRO A 159 -15.41 6.98 6.27
N ALA A 160 -15.38 6.66 7.56
CA ALA A 160 -14.72 5.46 8.05
C ALA A 160 -15.49 4.19 7.66
N ILE A 161 -14.76 3.12 7.38
CA ILE A 161 -15.30 1.79 7.11
C ILE A 161 -14.72 0.80 8.13
N ALA A 162 -15.57 0.01 8.75
CA ALA A 162 -15.12 -1.07 9.63
C ALA A 162 -14.37 -2.13 8.83
N ALA A 163 -13.22 -2.59 9.32
CA ALA A 163 -12.41 -3.61 8.67
C ALA A 163 -13.20 -4.90 8.39
N GLY A 164 -14.06 -5.33 9.35
CA GLY A 164 -14.94 -6.48 9.20
C GLY A 164 -16.00 -6.37 8.10
N ALA A 165 -16.19 -5.20 7.49
CA ALA A 165 -17.09 -5.02 6.34
C ALA A 165 -16.37 -5.25 4.98
N ILE A 166 -15.04 -5.43 4.97
CA ILE A 166 -14.23 -5.61 3.76
C ILE A 166 -14.09 -7.09 3.46
N GLY A 167 -14.68 -7.53 2.34
CA GLY A 167 -14.59 -8.91 1.86
C GLY A 167 -13.53 -9.13 0.76
N TRP A 168 -12.89 -8.07 0.27
CA TRP A 168 -11.88 -8.14 -0.77
C TRP A 168 -10.78 -7.09 -0.55
N VAL A 169 -9.51 -7.50 -0.62
CA VAL A 169 -8.39 -6.59 -0.33
C VAL A 169 -7.26 -6.76 -1.33
N LEU A 170 -6.77 -5.63 -1.85
CA LEU A 170 -5.50 -5.53 -2.54
C LEU A 170 -4.40 -5.37 -1.50
N VAL A 171 -3.53 -6.37 -1.40
CA VAL A 171 -2.47 -6.41 -0.39
C VAL A 171 -1.15 -5.97 -1.02
N PRO A 172 -0.57 -4.84 -0.60
CA PRO A 172 0.70 -4.36 -1.13
C PRO A 172 1.87 -5.21 -0.65
N GLY A 173 2.96 -5.20 -1.43
CA GLY A 173 4.19 -5.88 -1.05
C GLY A 173 5.36 -5.55 -1.97
N VAL A 174 6.56 -5.84 -1.48
CA VAL A 174 7.81 -5.68 -2.22
C VAL A 174 8.17 -6.96 -2.98
N ALA A 175 7.88 -8.12 -2.40
CA ALA A 175 8.12 -9.42 -3.01
C ALA A 175 6.96 -10.38 -2.76
N PHE A 176 6.77 -11.31 -3.67
CA PHE A 176 5.77 -12.38 -3.59
C PHE A 176 6.36 -13.70 -4.09
N ASP A 177 5.78 -14.83 -3.70
CA ASP A 177 6.10 -16.12 -4.29
C ASP A 177 4.85 -16.96 -4.61
N ALA A 178 5.04 -18.05 -5.34
CA ALA A 178 3.95 -18.88 -5.81
C ALA A 178 3.12 -19.55 -4.69
N ALA A 179 3.62 -19.56 -3.45
CA ALA A 179 2.86 -19.99 -2.27
C ALA A 179 2.01 -18.85 -1.67
N GLY A 180 2.00 -17.68 -2.29
CA GLY A 180 1.30 -16.50 -1.80
C GLY A 180 1.99 -15.77 -0.65
N ARG A 181 3.22 -16.18 -0.27
CA ARG A 181 3.95 -15.46 0.77
C ARG A 181 4.34 -14.08 0.26
N ARG A 182 4.32 -13.13 1.18
CA ARG A 182 4.49 -11.71 0.89
C ARG A 182 5.59 -11.11 1.77
N LEU A 183 6.44 -10.30 1.18
CA LEU A 183 7.35 -9.41 1.90
C LEU A 183 6.82 -7.99 1.80
N GLY A 184 6.35 -7.43 2.90
CA GLY A 184 5.95 -6.02 3.00
C GLY A 184 7.12 -5.08 3.26
N TYR A 185 6.82 -3.80 3.42
CA TYR A 185 7.82 -2.75 3.70
C TYR A 185 8.42 -2.77 5.12
N GLY A 186 7.89 -3.62 6.04
CA GLY A 186 8.43 -3.81 7.38
C GLY A 186 7.67 -3.11 8.51
N GLY A 187 6.65 -2.30 8.22
CA GLY A 187 5.83 -1.63 9.25
C GLY A 187 4.80 -2.53 9.94
N GLY A 188 4.53 -3.73 9.41
CA GLY A 188 3.57 -4.69 9.97
C GLY A 188 2.10 -4.24 9.95
N TYR A 189 1.77 -3.15 9.26
CA TYR A 189 0.42 -2.58 9.22
C TYR A 189 -0.61 -3.57 8.64
N TYR A 190 -0.28 -4.22 7.52
CA TYR A 190 -1.17 -5.20 6.90
C TYR A 190 -1.26 -6.49 7.72
N ASP A 191 -0.21 -6.91 8.41
CA ASP A 191 -0.22 -8.11 9.25
C ASP A 191 -1.15 -7.93 10.46
N ARG A 192 -1.33 -6.70 10.93
CA ARG A 192 -2.32 -6.34 11.96
C ARG A 192 -3.73 -6.13 11.39
N LEU A 193 -3.85 -5.64 10.15
CA LEU A 193 -5.15 -5.37 9.53
C LEU A 193 -5.85 -6.64 9.03
N LEU A 194 -5.10 -7.52 8.33
CA LEU A 194 -5.69 -8.67 7.63
C LEU A 194 -6.54 -9.59 8.53
N PRO A 195 -6.17 -9.85 9.81
CA PRO A 195 -7.02 -10.63 10.71
C PRO A 195 -8.36 -9.97 11.09
N LEU A 196 -8.46 -8.63 10.91
CA LEU A 196 -9.66 -7.86 11.26
C LEU A 196 -10.67 -7.75 10.10
N LEU A 197 -10.31 -8.19 8.91
CA LEU A 197 -11.20 -8.18 7.74
C LEU A 197 -12.33 -9.18 7.91
N ALA A 198 -13.32 -9.12 7.00
CA ALA A 198 -14.43 -10.08 7.00
C ALA A 198 -13.91 -11.53 6.95
N PRO A 199 -14.55 -12.47 7.64
CA PRO A 199 -14.21 -13.89 7.54
C PRO A 199 -14.21 -14.35 6.07
N GLY A 200 -13.11 -14.98 5.63
CA GLY A 200 -12.96 -15.41 4.24
C GLY A 200 -12.63 -14.29 3.24
N ALA A 201 -12.27 -13.08 3.69
CA ALA A 201 -11.88 -11.99 2.82
C ALA A 201 -10.83 -12.43 1.80
N VAL A 202 -11.08 -12.11 0.53
CA VAL A 202 -10.20 -12.47 -0.59
C VAL A 202 -9.00 -11.51 -0.62
N ARG A 203 -7.80 -12.06 -0.53
CA ARG A 203 -6.53 -11.32 -0.52
C ARG A 203 -5.84 -11.46 -1.87
N ILE A 204 -5.70 -10.37 -2.60
CA ILE A 204 -5.08 -10.32 -3.92
C ILE A 204 -3.87 -9.41 -3.86
N ALA A 205 -2.82 -9.75 -4.60
CA ALA A 205 -1.69 -8.88 -4.85
C ALA A 205 -1.61 -8.50 -6.33
N GLY A 206 -1.30 -7.24 -6.61
CA GLY A 206 -0.80 -6.79 -7.91
C GLY A 206 0.70 -6.53 -7.77
N ALA A 207 1.50 -7.02 -8.69
CA ALA A 207 2.94 -6.90 -8.64
C ALA A 207 3.54 -6.92 -10.05
N PHE A 208 4.67 -6.26 -10.25
CA PHE A 208 5.46 -6.53 -11.46
C PHE A 208 6.05 -7.96 -11.40
N ASP A 209 6.20 -8.60 -12.52
CA ASP A 209 6.70 -9.99 -12.60
C ASP A 209 8.08 -10.14 -11.93
N LEU A 210 8.92 -9.10 -11.99
CA LEU A 210 10.21 -9.03 -11.31
C LEU A 210 10.11 -9.10 -9.77
N GLN A 211 8.94 -8.84 -9.18
CA GLN A 211 8.70 -8.96 -7.74
C GLN A 211 8.28 -10.38 -7.33
N VAL A 212 8.04 -11.27 -8.31
CA VAL A 212 7.71 -12.68 -8.04
C VAL A 212 9.00 -13.49 -7.98
N VAL A 213 9.36 -13.93 -6.79
CA VAL A 213 10.60 -14.66 -6.51
C VAL A 213 10.34 -16.12 -6.20
N ALA A 214 11.38 -16.96 -6.27
CA ALA A 214 11.26 -18.39 -6.00
C ALA A 214 10.76 -18.65 -4.56
N ARG A 215 11.21 -17.87 -3.57
CA ARG A 215 10.80 -18.01 -2.17
C ARG A 215 10.95 -16.70 -1.41
N VAL A 216 9.88 -16.29 -0.73
CA VAL A 216 9.89 -15.17 0.20
C VAL A 216 10.22 -15.69 1.61
N PRO A 217 11.19 -15.08 2.31
CA PRO A 217 11.41 -15.35 3.71
C PRO A 217 10.20 -14.94 4.54
N ALA A 218 9.46 -15.89 5.10
CA ALA A 218 8.20 -15.64 5.81
C ALA A 218 8.26 -16.23 7.23
N ALA A 219 7.55 -15.62 8.16
CA ALA A 219 7.30 -16.15 9.49
C ALA A 219 5.97 -16.97 9.50
N PRO A 220 5.79 -17.87 10.46
CA PRO A 220 4.59 -18.73 10.51
C PRO A 220 3.26 -17.98 10.60
N HIS A 221 3.26 -16.75 11.10
CA HIS A 221 2.07 -15.91 11.28
C HIS A 221 1.81 -14.96 10.09
N ASP A 222 2.71 -14.90 9.09
CA ASP A 222 2.52 -14.05 7.93
C ASP A 222 1.35 -14.59 7.08
N LEU A 223 0.30 -13.77 6.89
CA LEU A 223 -0.86 -14.17 6.08
C LEU A 223 -0.54 -14.08 4.59
N ALA A 224 -0.71 -15.21 3.89
CA ALA A 224 -0.51 -15.30 2.46
C ALA A 224 -1.65 -14.62 1.67
N VAL A 225 -1.34 -14.15 0.46
CA VAL A 225 -2.35 -13.76 -0.53
C VAL A 225 -2.89 -14.99 -1.24
N HIS A 226 -4.11 -14.90 -1.78
CA HIS A 226 -4.74 -16.01 -2.51
C HIS A 226 -4.38 -16.04 -4.00
N THR A 227 -4.10 -14.84 -4.55
CA THR A 227 -3.76 -14.68 -5.96
C THR A 227 -2.81 -13.52 -6.14
N ILE A 228 -1.85 -13.67 -7.04
CA ILE A 228 -0.94 -12.62 -7.48
C ILE A 228 -1.23 -12.38 -8.96
N VAL A 229 -1.45 -11.13 -9.34
CA VAL A 229 -1.63 -10.71 -10.73
C VAL A 229 -0.44 -9.87 -11.14
N THR A 230 0.25 -10.30 -12.19
CA THR A 230 1.34 -9.55 -12.81
C THR A 230 0.92 -9.05 -14.20
N GLU A 231 1.80 -8.31 -14.86
CA GLU A 231 1.60 -7.87 -16.25
C GLU A 231 1.55 -9.03 -17.23
N THR A 232 2.11 -10.21 -16.86
CA THR A 232 2.21 -11.36 -17.77
C THR A 232 1.31 -12.53 -17.39
N ARG A 233 0.94 -12.66 -16.08
CA ARG A 233 0.26 -13.88 -15.59
C ARG A 233 -0.55 -13.64 -14.32
N THR A 234 -1.44 -14.59 -14.06
CA THR A 234 -2.17 -14.70 -12.79
C THR A 234 -1.74 -15.99 -12.09
N ILE A 235 -1.29 -15.89 -10.85
CA ILE A 235 -0.78 -16.99 -10.03
C ILE A 235 -1.76 -17.23 -8.89
N ALA A 236 -2.46 -18.35 -8.90
CA ALA A 236 -3.23 -18.81 -7.74
C ALA A 236 -2.26 -19.40 -6.72
N ALA A 237 -2.28 -18.88 -5.48
CA ALA A 237 -1.38 -19.38 -4.45
C ALA A 237 -1.71 -20.83 -4.10
N SER A 238 -0.70 -21.70 -4.16
CA SER A 238 -0.84 -23.10 -3.74
C SER A 238 -0.99 -23.15 -2.23
N ARG A 239 -2.19 -23.48 -1.72
CA ARG A 239 -2.37 -23.81 -0.30
C ARG A 239 -1.60 -25.12 -0.02
N ARG A 240 -0.54 -25.04 0.75
CA ARG A 240 0.05 -26.20 1.40
C ARG A 240 -0.50 -26.34 2.80
#